data_25000a9b3ea6e8423f1c1299cfcba2c3
#
_entry.id   25000a9b3ea6e8423f1c1299cfcba2c3
#
_cell.length_a   1.000
_cell.length_b   1.000
_cell.length_c   1.000
_cell.angle_alpha   90.00
_cell.angle_beta   90.00
_cell.angle_gamma   90.00
#
_symmetry.space_group_name_H-M   'P 1'
#
loop_
_entity.id
_entity.type
_entity.pdbx_description
1 polymer ?
#
loop_
_entity_poly.entity_id
_entity_poly.type
_entity_poly.pdbx_seq_one_letter_code
_entity_poly.pdbx_strand_id
1 'polypeptide(L)'
;MKYWPIFVQIGLLTSCNGQVKTNNPGDQNKAVSTTEGIVYFSNDFGQSWSNQSNGIPGDVFLTDISASGDLLGISTKQHGIYLYDFVSGEWTPIKRNKPISPDIDALLISENKIYAGTQGEGVFVSEDRGESWESINAGLENLTIRRLTVLDNRLYAGTNGGLFSFADEQNRWVRAYGNDNLQVNGIALLDNEIYIGTNKGAYKATLNQHNWRLILPDRSLHNISTADGIVYAMVYSELFASKDKGENWYGDQSGMPVGMYSFQVVEAGDIVLDGQWDGVYRKDNILNWVKLNTGLPIKIPVTEMRVWKNILVVASSQWCK
;
A
#
# COMPACT_ATOMS: atom_id res chain seq x y z
N MET A 1 -23.40 30.88 -13.44
CA MET A 1 -23.33 30.35 -12.06
C MET A 1 -21.93 29.79 -11.85
N LYS A 2 -21.15 30.39 -10.96
CA LYS A 2 -19.75 30.03 -10.72
C LYS A 2 -19.72 28.92 -9.69
N TYR A 3 -19.27 27.74 -10.04
CA TYR A 3 -18.93 26.68 -9.07
C TYR A 3 -17.48 26.86 -8.63
N TRP A 4 -17.29 27.10 -7.35
CA TRP A 4 -16.02 27.14 -6.66
C TRP A 4 -15.66 25.70 -6.22
N PRO A 5 -14.45 25.19 -6.44
CA PRO A 5 -14.05 23.90 -5.89
C PRO A 5 -13.75 24.06 -4.40
N ILE A 6 -14.45 23.30 -3.58
CA ILE A 6 -14.15 23.17 -2.15
C ILE A 6 -12.93 22.29 -2.01
N PHE A 7 -11.80 22.87 -1.66
CA PHE A 7 -10.66 22.16 -1.12
C PHE A 7 -11.04 21.67 0.29
N VAL A 8 -11.33 20.38 0.44
CA VAL A 8 -11.41 19.75 1.76
C VAL A 8 -9.99 19.36 2.17
N GLN A 9 -9.35 20.26 2.88
CA GLN A 9 -8.16 20.01 3.66
C GLN A 9 -8.62 19.23 4.91
N ILE A 10 -8.48 17.91 4.93
CA ILE A 10 -8.75 17.11 6.13
C ILE A 10 -7.54 17.22 7.05
N GLY A 11 -7.48 18.32 7.79
CA GLY A 11 -6.72 18.45 9.01
C GLY A 11 -7.69 18.23 10.18
N LEU A 12 -7.80 17.02 10.67
CA LEU A 12 -8.48 16.71 11.93
C LEU A 12 -7.48 16.00 12.85
N LEU A 13 -6.71 16.80 13.56
CA LEU A 13 -6.12 16.41 14.83
C LEU A 13 -7.25 16.46 15.88
N THR A 14 -7.90 15.34 16.13
CA THR A 14 -8.70 15.16 17.35
C THR A 14 -7.99 14.16 18.25
N SER A 15 -7.55 14.66 19.41
CA SER A 15 -7.00 13.85 20.49
C SER A 15 -8.01 12.80 20.94
N CYS A 16 -7.66 11.53 20.87
CA CYS A 16 -8.44 10.43 21.41
C CYS A 16 -8.32 10.44 22.95
N ASN A 17 -9.25 11.08 23.64
CA ASN A 17 -9.44 10.89 25.07
C ASN A 17 -10.39 9.71 25.31
N GLY A 18 -9.83 8.53 25.53
CA GLY A 18 -10.56 7.34 25.95
C GLY A 18 -11.04 7.48 27.40
N GLN A 19 -12.33 7.63 27.61
CA GLN A 19 -12.91 7.50 28.95
C GLN A 19 -12.90 6.02 29.37
N VAL A 20 -12.14 5.72 30.40
CA VAL A 20 -12.18 4.44 31.11
C VAL A 20 -13.54 4.30 31.81
N LYS A 21 -14.41 3.42 31.33
CA LYS A 21 -15.60 2.99 32.08
C LYS A 21 -15.16 1.98 33.12
N THR A 22 -15.35 2.31 34.40
CA THR A 22 -15.16 1.40 35.52
C THR A 22 -16.26 0.32 35.51
N ASN A 23 -15.86 -0.94 35.39
CA ASN A 23 -16.77 -2.09 35.47
C ASN A 23 -17.04 -2.48 36.91
N ASN A 24 -18.29 -2.73 37.21
CA ASN A 24 -18.76 -3.35 38.47
C ASN A 24 -18.34 -4.84 38.54
N PRO A 25 -17.96 -5.36 39.72
CA PRO A 25 -17.56 -6.75 39.89
C PRO A 25 -18.78 -7.64 40.07
N GLY A 26 -19.22 -8.32 39.01
CA GLY A 26 -20.37 -9.24 39.16
C GLY A 26 -20.76 -10.06 37.94
N ASP A 27 -20.11 -9.94 36.80
CA ASP A 27 -20.49 -10.71 35.62
C ASP A 27 -19.35 -11.62 35.14
N GLN A 28 -19.45 -12.93 35.48
CA GLN A 28 -18.52 -13.99 35.07
C GLN A 28 -18.87 -14.53 33.67
N ASN A 29 -19.10 -13.67 32.69
CA ASN A 29 -18.98 -14.00 31.27
C ASN A 29 -17.74 -13.32 30.74
N LYS A 30 -16.63 -14.06 30.70
CA LYS A 30 -15.45 -13.67 29.96
C LYS A 30 -15.83 -13.48 28.48
N ALA A 31 -16.27 -12.29 28.14
CA ALA A 31 -16.12 -11.82 26.75
C ALA A 31 -14.65 -11.86 26.45
N VAL A 32 -14.23 -12.79 25.60
CA VAL A 32 -12.91 -12.78 24.99
C VAL A 32 -12.84 -11.44 24.24
N SER A 33 -12.16 -10.48 24.83
CA SER A 33 -11.77 -9.26 24.14
C SER A 33 -10.84 -9.71 23.01
N THR A 34 -11.39 -9.96 21.83
CA THR A 34 -10.60 -10.03 20.62
C THR A 34 -10.10 -8.61 20.41
N THR A 35 -8.88 -8.33 20.84
CA THR A 35 -8.16 -7.14 20.39
C THR A 35 -8.15 -7.20 18.87
N GLU A 36 -8.87 -6.27 18.24
CA GLU A 36 -8.90 -6.16 16.79
C GLU A 36 -7.45 -5.95 16.34
N GLY A 37 -6.88 -6.94 15.66
CA GLY A 37 -5.52 -6.85 15.11
C GLY A 37 -5.48 -5.92 13.89
N ILE A 38 -4.29 -5.57 13.47
CA ILE A 38 -4.06 -4.74 12.29
C ILE A 38 -3.39 -5.50 11.14
N VAL A 39 -2.80 -6.67 11.41
CA VAL A 39 -2.20 -7.56 10.42
C VAL A 39 -2.80 -8.95 10.53
N TYR A 40 -3.19 -9.50 9.39
CA TYR A 40 -3.77 -10.85 9.31
C TYR A 40 -3.10 -11.65 8.20
N PHE A 41 -2.91 -12.95 8.45
CA PHE A 41 -2.37 -13.89 7.49
C PHE A 41 -3.43 -14.91 7.08
N SER A 42 -3.36 -15.32 5.81
CA SER A 42 -4.10 -16.44 5.26
C SER A 42 -3.13 -17.41 4.56
N ASN A 43 -3.26 -18.70 4.89
CA ASN A 43 -2.51 -19.80 4.27
C ASN A 43 -3.37 -20.61 3.30
N ASP A 44 -4.61 -20.20 3.06
CA ASP A 44 -5.62 -20.88 2.27
C ASP A 44 -6.24 -19.99 1.19
N PHE A 45 -5.41 -19.07 0.66
CA PHE A 45 -5.81 -18.14 -0.40
C PHE A 45 -7.00 -17.24 -0.01
N GLY A 46 -7.02 -16.77 1.22
CA GLY A 46 -8.03 -15.82 1.72
C GLY A 46 -9.32 -16.46 2.21
N GLN A 47 -9.46 -17.80 2.23
CA GLN A 47 -10.66 -18.45 2.74
C GLN A 47 -10.81 -18.25 4.26
N SER A 48 -9.69 -18.21 4.99
CA SER A 48 -9.66 -17.86 6.40
C SER A 48 -8.46 -17.00 6.76
N TRP A 49 -8.63 -16.17 7.80
CA TRP A 49 -7.62 -15.22 8.25
C TRP A 49 -7.34 -15.39 9.74
N SER A 50 -6.08 -15.29 10.11
CA SER A 50 -5.60 -15.31 11.48
C SER A 50 -4.90 -14.01 11.85
N ASN A 51 -5.21 -13.47 13.03
CA ASN A 51 -4.54 -12.28 13.55
C ASN A 51 -3.06 -12.59 13.84
N GLN A 52 -2.18 -11.80 13.25
CA GLN A 52 -0.72 -11.87 13.38
C GLN A 52 -0.14 -10.51 13.78
N SER A 53 -0.78 -9.81 14.70
CA SER A 53 -0.39 -8.45 15.09
C SER A 53 0.49 -8.39 16.34
N ASN A 54 0.93 -9.54 16.86
CA ASN A 54 1.74 -9.58 18.09
C ASN A 54 3.04 -8.76 17.94
N GLY A 55 3.32 -7.88 18.89
CA GLY A 55 4.48 -6.97 18.85
C GLY A 55 4.22 -5.61 18.18
N ILE A 56 3.05 -5.40 17.56
CA ILE A 56 2.66 -4.09 17.00
C ILE A 56 1.82 -3.34 18.03
N PRO A 57 2.14 -2.07 18.37
CA PRO A 57 1.29 -1.24 19.22
C PRO A 57 -0.12 -1.04 18.65
N GLY A 58 -1.12 -0.97 19.51
CA GLY A 58 -2.52 -0.90 19.10
C GLY A 58 -2.97 0.45 18.49
N ASP A 59 -2.14 1.47 18.57
CA ASP A 59 -2.38 2.84 18.07
C ASP A 59 -1.62 3.17 16.78
N VAL A 60 -1.07 2.14 16.12
CA VAL A 60 -0.25 2.30 14.91
C VAL A 60 -1.10 2.60 13.68
N PHE A 61 -0.70 3.61 12.92
CA PHE A 61 -1.18 3.86 11.57
C PHE A 61 -0.23 3.20 10.57
N LEU A 62 -0.64 2.07 10.00
CA LEU A 62 0.14 1.34 9.01
C LEU A 62 0.07 2.04 7.64
N THR A 63 1.20 2.11 6.94
CA THR A 63 1.32 2.83 5.66
C THR A 63 1.66 1.93 4.49
N ASP A 64 2.48 0.89 4.69
CA ASP A 64 2.84 -0.05 3.61
C ASP A 64 3.26 -1.41 4.19
N ILE A 65 3.17 -2.45 3.35
CA ILE A 65 3.73 -3.80 3.59
C ILE A 65 4.69 -4.12 2.46
N SER A 66 5.83 -4.69 2.78
CA SER A 66 6.76 -5.21 1.78
C SER A 66 7.37 -6.53 2.22
N ALA A 67 7.63 -7.41 1.24
CA ALA A 67 8.24 -8.70 1.50
C ALA A 67 9.16 -9.13 0.36
N SER A 68 10.29 -9.74 0.71
CA SER A 68 11.21 -10.36 -0.25
C SER A 68 12.05 -11.41 0.47
N GLY A 69 12.23 -12.58 -0.15
CA GLY A 69 12.98 -13.68 0.46
C GLY A 69 12.41 -14.09 1.81
N ASP A 70 13.21 -13.98 2.86
CA ASP A 70 12.82 -14.30 4.24
C ASP A 70 12.39 -13.08 5.07
N LEU A 71 12.35 -11.90 4.46
CA LEU A 71 11.94 -10.67 5.12
C LEU A 71 10.50 -10.32 4.78
N LEU A 72 9.74 -10.02 5.83
CA LEU A 72 8.43 -9.38 5.75
C LEU A 72 8.47 -8.17 6.69
N GLY A 73 8.10 -7.01 6.19
CA GLY A 73 8.11 -5.76 6.93
C GLY A 73 6.84 -4.94 6.73
N ILE A 74 6.54 -4.14 7.73
CA ILE A 74 5.51 -3.10 7.68
C ILE A 74 6.13 -1.76 8.01
N SER A 75 5.63 -0.70 7.40
CA SER A 75 5.93 0.68 7.77
C SER A 75 4.71 1.35 8.39
N THR A 76 4.99 2.38 9.18
CA THR A 76 3.99 3.07 9.98
C THR A 76 4.25 4.56 10.01
N LYS A 77 3.21 5.35 10.30
CA LYS A 77 3.39 6.73 10.75
C LYS A 77 3.78 6.74 12.22
N GLN A 78 4.78 7.54 12.58
CA GLN A 78 5.26 7.80 13.94
C GLN A 78 6.01 6.66 14.64
N HIS A 79 5.82 5.40 14.24
CA HIS A 79 6.46 4.25 14.89
C HIS A 79 7.57 3.60 14.05
N GLY A 80 7.77 4.02 12.78
CA GLY A 80 8.81 3.51 11.88
C GLY A 80 8.48 2.16 11.26
N ILE A 81 9.47 1.29 11.18
CA ILE A 81 9.39 0.01 10.48
C ILE A 81 9.47 -1.14 11.48
N TYR A 82 8.68 -2.19 11.25
CA TYR A 82 8.72 -3.46 11.99
C TYR A 82 9.01 -4.59 11.02
N LEU A 83 9.82 -5.56 11.47
CA LEU A 83 10.06 -6.81 10.76
C LEU A 83 9.38 -7.97 11.50
N TYR A 84 8.82 -8.90 10.75
CA TYR A 84 8.20 -10.10 11.30
C TYR A 84 9.24 -11.20 11.53
N ASP A 85 9.28 -11.73 12.74
CA ASP A 85 10.08 -12.90 13.08
C ASP A 85 9.19 -14.16 13.03
N PHE A 86 9.49 -15.06 12.10
CA PHE A 86 8.75 -16.30 11.92
C PHE A 86 8.94 -17.32 13.02
N VAL A 87 10.03 -17.24 13.77
CA VAL A 87 10.33 -18.18 14.86
C VAL A 87 9.49 -17.85 16.07
N SER A 88 9.44 -16.57 16.44
CA SER A 88 8.65 -16.11 17.60
C SER A 88 7.18 -15.82 17.23
N GLY A 89 6.87 -15.54 15.96
CA GLY A 89 5.55 -15.07 15.52
C GLY A 89 5.28 -13.62 15.93
N GLU A 90 6.31 -12.79 16.07
CA GLU A 90 6.21 -11.44 16.58
C GLU A 90 6.78 -10.40 15.60
N TRP A 91 6.22 -9.21 15.63
CA TRP A 91 6.76 -8.04 14.97
C TRP A 91 7.74 -7.32 15.90
N THR A 92 8.94 -7.07 15.41
CA THR A 92 9.98 -6.36 16.13
C THR A 92 10.29 -5.02 15.45
N PRO A 93 10.30 -3.90 16.20
CA PRO A 93 10.68 -2.62 15.62
C PRO A 93 12.16 -2.62 15.22
N ILE A 94 12.46 -2.07 14.04
CA ILE A 94 13.83 -1.80 13.64
C ILE A 94 14.41 -0.73 14.57
N LYS A 95 15.57 -1.02 15.20
CA LYS A 95 16.27 -0.07 16.05
C LYS A 95 16.82 1.08 15.22
N ARG A 96 16.50 2.31 15.62
CA ARG A 96 16.94 3.52 14.92
C ARG A 96 18.29 3.96 15.49
N ASN A 97 19.36 3.72 14.76
CA ASN A 97 20.67 4.28 15.11
C ASN A 97 20.95 5.65 14.47
N LYS A 98 20.10 6.10 13.56
CA LYS A 98 20.06 7.47 12.99
C LYS A 98 18.60 7.92 12.82
N PRO A 99 18.31 9.22 12.89
CA PRO A 99 16.96 9.74 12.74
C PRO A 99 16.54 9.67 11.27
N ILE A 100 15.97 8.56 10.85
CA ILE A 100 15.01 8.60 9.75
C ILE A 100 13.71 9.13 10.35
N SER A 101 13.00 9.98 9.63
CA SER A 101 11.64 10.37 9.98
C SER A 101 10.83 9.15 10.42
N PRO A 102 10.11 9.19 11.53
CA PRO A 102 9.21 8.11 11.90
C PRO A 102 8.05 7.92 10.91
N ASP A 103 7.80 8.91 10.05
CA ASP A 103 6.74 8.90 9.06
C ASP A 103 7.24 8.28 7.76
N ILE A 104 7.13 6.95 7.68
CA ILE A 104 7.47 6.17 6.49
C ILE A 104 6.18 5.96 5.69
N ASP A 105 6.11 6.53 4.49
CA ASP A 105 4.95 6.42 3.61
C ASP A 105 5.09 5.27 2.59
N ALA A 106 6.32 4.87 2.25
CA ALA A 106 6.59 3.76 1.35
C ALA A 106 7.68 2.85 1.89
N LEU A 107 7.46 1.55 1.86
CA LEU A 107 8.40 0.51 2.24
C LEU A 107 8.64 -0.42 1.06
N LEU A 108 9.90 -0.67 0.74
CA LEU A 108 10.27 -1.69 -0.23
C LEU A 108 11.38 -2.57 0.35
N ILE A 109 11.13 -3.86 0.40
CA ILE A 109 12.14 -4.89 0.64
C ILE A 109 12.44 -5.53 -0.71
N SER A 110 13.67 -5.48 -1.15
CA SER A 110 14.12 -6.09 -2.39
C SER A 110 15.47 -6.75 -2.16
N GLU A 111 15.58 -8.02 -2.50
CA GLU A 111 16.72 -8.85 -2.17
C GLU A 111 17.02 -8.80 -0.65
N ASN A 112 18.17 -8.25 -0.25
CA ASN A 112 18.56 -8.09 1.15
C ASN A 112 18.51 -6.62 1.61
N LYS A 113 17.98 -5.71 0.80
CA LYS A 113 17.92 -4.28 1.10
C LYS A 113 16.52 -3.87 1.54
N ILE A 114 16.48 -2.94 2.47
CA ILE A 114 15.23 -2.28 2.91
C ILE A 114 15.31 -0.82 2.47
N TYR A 115 14.34 -0.39 1.68
CA TYR A 115 14.21 1.01 1.26
C TYR A 115 13.03 1.63 2.01
N ALA A 116 13.25 2.81 2.56
CA ALA A 116 12.24 3.60 3.27
C ALA A 116 12.03 4.93 2.55
N GLY A 117 10.82 5.16 2.07
CA GLY A 117 10.38 6.43 1.51
C GLY A 117 9.61 7.25 2.54
N THR A 118 9.99 8.51 2.70
CA THR A 118 9.48 9.40 3.74
C THR A 118 8.63 10.53 3.19
N GLN A 119 7.92 11.23 4.06
CA GLN A 119 7.08 12.38 3.71
C GLN A 119 7.84 13.72 3.62
N GLY A 120 9.12 13.71 3.30
CA GLY A 120 9.84 14.98 3.10
C GLY A 120 11.36 14.88 3.25
N GLU A 121 11.87 13.72 3.63
CA GLU A 121 13.30 13.48 3.75
C GLU A 121 13.85 12.59 2.62
N GLY A 122 12.98 12.14 1.68
CA GLY A 122 13.34 11.34 0.52
C GLY A 122 13.45 9.85 0.81
N VAL A 123 14.41 9.20 0.18
CA VAL A 123 14.63 7.75 0.22
C VAL A 123 15.87 7.41 1.01
N PHE A 124 15.73 6.44 1.90
CA PHE A 124 16.81 5.81 2.65
C PHE A 124 16.92 4.34 2.32
N VAL A 125 18.13 3.79 2.37
CA VAL A 125 18.40 2.37 2.19
C VAL A 125 19.17 1.81 3.38
N SER A 126 18.82 0.58 3.76
CA SER A 126 19.56 -0.23 4.71
C SER A 126 19.95 -1.56 4.04
N GLU A 127 21.21 -1.98 4.24
CA GLU A 127 21.75 -3.27 3.78
C GLU A 127 22.00 -4.26 4.94
N ASP A 128 21.70 -3.85 6.17
CA ASP A 128 21.96 -4.57 7.42
C ASP A 128 20.67 -4.80 8.24
N ARG A 129 19.54 -5.01 7.57
CA ARG A 129 18.22 -5.22 8.17
C ARG A 129 17.74 -4.08 9.07
N GLY A 130 18.13 -2.85 8.73
CA GLY A 130 17.67 -1.64 9.41
C GLY A 130 18.53 -1.21 10.59
N GLU A 131 19.68 -1.81 10.81
CA GLU A 131 20.60 -1.36 11.88
C GLU A 131 21.26 -0.03 11.51
N SER A 132 21.59 0.17 10.22
CA SER A 132 22.05 1.46 9.71
C SER A 132 21.35 1.85 8.44
N TRP A 133 21.31 3.17 8.16
CA TRP A 133 20.59 3.74 7.03
C TRP A 133 21.43 4.79 6.31
N GLU A 134 21.41 4.76 5.00
CA GLU A 134 22.02 5.74 4.11
C GLU A 134 20.94 6.47 3.31
N SER A 135 21.09 7.80 3.16
CA SER A 135 20.23 8.59 2.28
C SER A 135 20.71 8.48 0.84
N ILE A 136 19.81 8.12 -0.08
CA ILE A 136 20.10 8.02 -1.52
C ILE A 136 19.31 9.06 -2.31
N ASN A 137 19.36 10.34 -1.92
CA ASN A 137 18.53 11.39 -2.48
C ASN A 137 19.15 12.17 -3.65
N ALA A 138 20.38 11.87 -4.06
CA ALA A 138 21.04 12.58 -5.16
C ALA A 138 20.17 12.55 -6.43
N GLY A 139 19.84 13.71 -6.99
CA GLY A 139 18.98 13.86 -8.18
C GLY A 139 17.47 13.74 -7.95
N LEU A 140 17.02 13.48 -6.72
CA LEU A 140 15.60 13.44 -6.37
C LEU A 140 15.11 14.89 -6.12
N GLU A 141 14.27 15.38 -6.99
CA GLU A 141 13.82 16.79 -6.95
C GLU A 141 12.60 16.98 -6.00
N ASN A 142 11.91 15.89 -5.63
CA ASN A 142 10.82 15.90 -4.67
C ASN A 142 11.04 14.81 -3.63
N LEU A 143 11.10 15.20 -2.35
CA LEU A 143 11.44 14.32 -1.24
C LEU A 143 10.20 13.70 -0.55
N THR A 144 9.01 13.96 -1.04
CA THR A 144 7.79 13.29 -0.56
C THR A 144 7.54 12.03 -1.38
N ILE A 145 7.91 10.90 -0.82
CA ILE A 145 7.83 9.60 -1.47
C ILE A 145 6.47 8.97 -1.18
N ARG A 146 5.78 8.54 -2.21
CA ARG A 146 4.45 7.92 -2.12
C ARG A 146 4.47 6.42 -2.41
N ARG A 147 5.37 5.98 -3.27
CA ARG A 147 5.52 4.58 -3.66
C ARG A 147 6.98 4.29 -4.02
N LEU A 148 7.45 3.13 -3.59
CA LEU A 148 8.72 2.55 -4.04
C LEU A 148 8.46 1.19 -4.66
N THR A 149 9.14 0.88 -5.75
CA THR A 149 9.08 -0.44 -6.39
C THR A 149 10.34 -0.72 -7.20
N VAL A 150 10.63 -2.01 -7.43
CA VAL A 150 11.64 -2.46 -8.38
C VAL A 150 10.94 -3.09 -9.56
N LEU A 151 11.23 -2.61 -10.76
CA LEU A 151 10.75 -3.15 -12.03
C LEU A 151 11.96 -3.40 -12.92
N ASP A 152 12.10 -4.62 -13.43
CA ASP A 152 13.24 -5.01 -14.30
C ASP A 152 14.60 -4.60 -13.68
N ASN A 153 14.81 -4.96 -12.42
CA ASN A 153 16.00 -4.67 -11.61
C ASN A 153 16.32 -3.16 -11.42
N ARG A 154 15.42 -2.26 -11.75
CA ARG A 154 15.56 -0.82 -11.54
C ARG A 154 14.61 -0.33 -10.46
N LEU A 155 15.14 0.46 -9.54
CA LEU A 155 14.35 1.10 -8.47
C LEU A 155 13.60 2.32 -9.02
N TYR A 156 12.32 2.42 -8.71
CA TYR A 156 11.44 3.55 -9.05
C TYR A 156 10.84 4.16 -7.79
N ALA A 157 10.70 5.49 -7.82
CA ALA A 157 10.00 6.27 -6.79
C ALA A 157 8.88 7.10 -7.41
N GLY A 158 7.65 6.84 -6.98
CA GLY A 158 6.53 7.74 -7.17
C GLY A 158 6.56 8.82 -6.09
N THR A 159 6.51 10.07 -6.49
CA THR A 159 6.62 11.22 -5.59
C THR A 159 5.46 12.21 -5.78
N ASN A 160 5.41 13.27 -4.97
CA ASN A 160 4.51 14.39 -5.21
C ASN A 160 4.92 15.25 -6.42
N GLY A 161 6.08 14.98 -7.03
CA GLY A 161 6.63 15.72 -8.15
C GLY A 161 7.04 14.84 -9.34
N GLY A 162 6.32 13.74 -9.61
CA GLY A 162 6.56 12.85 -10.74
C GLY A 162 7.11 11.48 -10.36
N LEU A 163 7.43 10.72 -11.39
CA LEU A 163 8.10 9.43 -11.33
C LEU A 163 9.60 9.60 -11.51
N PHE A 164 10.37 8.99 -10.64
CA PHE A 164 11.83 8.92 -10.75
C PHE A 164 12.30 7.47 -10.85
N SER A 165 13.38 7.24 -11.60
CA SER A 165 14.11 5.97 -11.63
C SER A 165 15.53 6.17 -11.12
N PHE A 166 16.06 5.18 -10.39
CA PHE A 166 17.42 5.22 -9.88
C PHE A 166 18.38 4.72 -10.96
N ALA A 167 19.41 5.50 -11.26
CA ALA A 167 20.47 5.15 -12.19
C ALA A 167 21.69 4.68 -11.38
N ASP A 168 21.85 3.37 -11.23
CA ASP A 168 22.86 2.75 -10.37
C ASP A 168 24.29 3.18 -10.74
N GLU A 169 24.62 3.21 -12.04
CA GLU A 169 25.94 3.62 -12.52
C GLU A 169 26.33 5.06 -12.11
N GLN A 170 25.32 5.92 -11.93
CA GLN A 170 25.51 7.32 -11.56
C GLN A 170 25.21 7.58 -10.08
N ASN A 171 24.73 6.57 -9.37
CA ASN A 171 24.25 6.64 -7.97
C ASN A 171 23.31 7.84 -7.74
N ARG A 172 22.32 8.01 -8.64
CA ARG A 172 21.37 9.12 -8.57
C ARG A 172 20.03 8.83 -9.19
N TRP A 173 19.03 9.55 -8.74
CA TRP A 173 17.70 9.56 -9.36
C TRP A 173 17.67 10.40 -10.63
N VAL A 174 16.91 9.94 -11.60
CA VAL A 174 16.59 10.65 -12.84
C VAL A 174 15.07 10.68 -12.98
N ARG A 175 14.53 11.85 -13.32
CA ARG A 175 13.09 11.99 -13.58
C ARG A 175 12.72 11.16 -14.81
N ALA A 176 11.87 10.14 -14.61
CA ALA A 176 11.38 9.28 -15.67
C ALA A 176 10.13 9.86 -16.34
N TYR A 177 9.26 10.54 -15.56
CA TYR A 177 8.06 11.19 -16.07
C TYR A 177 7.47 12.23 -15.10
N GLY A 178 6.74 13.19 -15.68
CA GLY A 178 5.93 14.15 -14.94
C GLY A 178 6.66 15.45 -14.61
N ASN A 179 6.09 16.19 -13.69
CA ASN A 179 6.54 17.49 -13.20
C ASN A 179 6.11 17.68 -11.76
N ASP A 180 6.43 18.81 -11.15
CA ASP A 180 6.22 19.12 -9.73
C ASP A 180 4.75 19.13 -9.27
N ASN A 181 3.81 19.03 -10.20
CA ASN A 181 2.36 18.97 -9.92
C ASN A 181 1.75 17.59 -10.20
N LEU A 182 2.57 16.60 -10.54
CA LEU A 182 2.11 15.24 -10.83
C LEU A 182 2.43 14.31 -9.65
N GLN A 183 1.41 14.03 -8.82
CA GLN A 183 1.55 13.04 -7.75
C GLN A 183 1.42 11.63 -8.33
N VAL A 184 2.46 10.81 -8.17
CA VAL A 184 2.46 9.40 -8.58
C VAL A 184 2.18 8.53 -7.37
N ASN A 185 0.97 7.96 -7.31
CA ASN A 185 0.43 7.23 -6.16
C ASN A 185 0.56 5.72 -6.28
N GLY A 186 0.63 5.20 -7.50
CA GLY A 186 0.77 3.78 -7.80
C GLY A 186 1.68 3.56 -9.00
N ILE A 187 2.37 2.42 -9.01
CA ILE A 187 3.26 2.00 -10.10
C ILE A 187 3.04 0.50 -10.30
N ALA A 188 2.78 0.08 -11.53
CA ALA A 188 2.57 -1.32 -11.90
C ALA A 188 3.29 -1.67 -13.20
N LEU A 189 3.53 -2.96 -13.42
CA LEU A 189 4.12 -3.49 -14.64
C LEU A 189 3.21 -4.60 -15.19
N LEU A 190 2.95 -4.58 -16.48
CA LEU A 190 2.32 -5.68 -17.20
C LEU A 190 3.07 -5.91 -18.50
N ASP A 191 3.59 -7.11 -18.69
CA ASP A 191 4.51 -7.43 -19.78
C ASP A 191 5.72 -6.46 -19.75
N ASN A 192 5.87 -5.66 -20.79
CA ASN A 192 6.93 -4.67 -20.91
C ASN A 192 6.39 -3.23 -20.87
N GLU A 193 5.21 -3.02 -20.26
CA GLU A 193 4.61 -1.71 -20.10
C GLU A 193 4.53 -1.32 -18.63
N ILE A 194 5.06 -0.15 -18.30
CA ILE A 194 4.94 0.49 -16.99
C ILE A 194 3.69 1.36 -16.95
N TYR A 195 2.93 1.24 -15.87
CA TYR A 195 1.71 1.99 -15.60
C TYR A 195 1.89 2.83 -14.34
N ILE A 196 1.42 4.07 -14.36
CA ILE A 196 1.37 4.91 -13.16
C ILE A 196 -0.04 5.45 -12.94
N GLY A 197 -0.49 5.35 -11.69
CA GLY A 197 -1.70 6.01 -11.19
C GLY A 197 -1.34 7.34 -10.56
N THR A 198 -1.99 8.42 -11.02
CA THR A 198 -1.65 9.77 -10.59
C THR A 198 -2.88 10.57 -10.17
N ASN A 199 -2.66 11.75 -9.56
CA ASN A 199 -3.72 12.70 -9.26
C ASN A 199 -4.40 13.31 -10.52
N LYS A 200 -3.92 12.99 -11.73
CA LYS A 200 -4.44 13.54 -13.01
C LYS A 200 -4.88 12.46 -14.00
N GLY A 201 -4.80 11.22 -13.63
CA GLY A 201 -5.16 10.10 -14.50
C GLY A 201 -4.18 8.94 -14.40
N ALA A 202 -4.40 7.92 -15.23
CA ALA A 202 -3.44 6.86 -15.44
C ALA A 202 -2.63 7.10 -16.71
N TYR A 203 -1.34 6.84 -16.63
CA TYR A 203 -0.41 6.91 -17.77
C TYR A 203 0.30 5.59 -17.94
N LYS A 204 0.75 5.31 -19.17
CA LYS A 204 1.62 4.19 -19.46
C LYS A 204 2.74 4.55 -20.42
N ALA A 205 3.80 3.77 -20.37
CA ALA A 205 4.89 3.78 -21.34
C ALA A 205 5.45 2.37 -21.51
N THR A 206 6.13 2.11 -22.61
CA THR A 206 7.00 0.95 -22.71
C THR A 206 8.16 1.12 -21.73
N LEU A 207 8.45 0.08 -20.95
CA LEU A 207 9.53 0.11 -19.96
C LEU A 207 10.85 0.51 -20.62
N ASN A 208 11.61 1.38 -19.97
CA ASN A 208 12.84 1.98 -20.46
C ASN A 208 12.71 2.85 -21.72
N GLN A 209 11.49 3.22 -22.13
CA GLN A 209 11.23 4.19 -23.19
C GLN A 209 10.50 5.43 -22.63
N HIS A 210 10.66 6.57 -23.25
CA HIS A 210 10.05 7.82 -22.82
C HIS A 210 8.75 8.14 -23.59
N ASN A 211 8.02 7.10 -24.05
CA ASN A 211 6.81 7.21 -24.86
C ASN A 211 5.52 7.25 -24.00
N TRP A 212 5.53 8.01 -22.93
CA TRP A 212 4.42 8.14 -22.02
C TRP A 212 3.15 8.66 -22.70
N ARG A 213 2.03 8.02 -22.42
CA ARG A 213 0.71 8.46 -22.86
C ARG A 213 -0.34 8.33 -21.75
N LEU A 214 -1.28 9.26 -21.74
CA LEU A 214 -2.44 9.24 -20.87
C LEU A 214 -3.43 8.18 -21.37
N ILE A 215 -3.86 7.27 -20.50
CA ILE A 215 -4.76 6.15 -20.85
C ILE A 215 -6.08 6.17 -20.07
N LEU A 216 -6.18 6.89 -18.96
CA LEU A 216 -7.41 7.13 -18.23
C LEU A 216 -7.39 8.59 -17.74
N PRO A 217 -7.99 9.53 -18.51
CA PRO A 217 -7.99 10.95 -18.15
C PRO A 217 -9.01 11.29 -17.06
N ASP A 218 -8.87 12.48 -16.50
CA ASP A 218 -9.85 13.15 -15.64
C ASP A 218 -10.26 12.34 -14.40
N ARG A 219 -9.34 11.52 -13.88
CA ARG A 219 -9.49 10.74 -12.66
C ARG A 219 -8.28 10.94 -11.74
N SER A 220 -8.54 11.11 -10.45
CA SER A 220 -7.49 11.05 -9.44
C SER A 220 -7.39 9.62 -8.94
N LEU A 221 -6.29 8.95 -9.28
CA LEU A 221 -6.01 7.60 -8.83
C LEU A 221 -5.19 7.65 -7.55
N HIS A 222 -5.56 6.82 -6.59
CA HIS A 222 -4.73 6.58 -5.39
C HIS A 222 -3.88 5.33 -5.53
N ASN A 223 -4.21 4.43 -6.47
CA ASN A 223 -3.36 3.29 -6.82
C ASN A 223 -3.62 2.81 -8.26
N ILE A 224 -2.72 2.01 -8.78
CA ILE A 224 -2.85 1.22 -10.01
C ILE A 224 -2.15 -0.12 -9.77
N SER A 225 -2.75 -1.21 -10.23
CA SER A 225 -2.21 -2.57 -10.07
C SER A 225 -2.42 -3.37 -11.33
N THR A 226 -1.73 -4.49 -11.43
CA THR A 226 -1.95 -5.50 -12.48
C THR A 226 -2.14 -6.87 -11.86
N ALA A 227 -3.11 -7.62 -12.36
CA ALA A 227 -3.39 -8.99 -11.94
C ALA A 227 -4.09 -9.74 -13.09
N ASP A 228 -3.73 -10.98 -13.34
CA ASP A 228 -4.32 -11.84 -14.39
C ASP A 228 -4.37 -11.16 -15.77
N GLY A 229 -3.28 -10.46 -16.14
CA GLY A 229 -3.20 -9.75 -17.42
C GLY A 229 -4.10 -8.50 -17.54
N ILE A 230 -4.78 -8.10 -16.46
CA ILE A 230 -5.68 -6.96 -16.38
C ILE A 230 -5.00 -5.80 -15.63
N VAL A 231 -5.20 -4.58 -16.13
CA VAL A 231 -4.79 -3.36 -15.43
C VAL A 231 -5.97 -2.83 -14.62
N TYR A 232 -5.77 -2.64 -13.32
CA TYR A 232 -6.77 -2.10 -12.40
C TYR A 232 -6.39 -0.68 -11.97
N ALA A 233 -7.34 0.24 -12.07
CA ALA A 233 -7.19 1.63 -11.65
C ALA A 233 -8.16 1.95 -10.50
N MET A 234 -7.60 2.24 -9.32
CA MET A 234 -8.36 2.55 -8.11
C MET A 234 -8.54 4.06 -7.99
N VAL A 235 -9.77 4.51 -8.14
CA VAL A 235 -10.16 5.90 -7.88
C VAL A 235 -11.08 5.96 -6.67
N TYR A 236 -11.40 7.15 -6.20
CA TYR A 236 -12.33 7.32 -5.09
C TYR A 236 -13.71 6.73 -5.46
N SER A 237 -14.18 5.77 -4.69
CA SER A 237 -15.47 5.08 -4.85
C SER A 237 -15.66 4.24 -6.13
N GLU A 238 -14.65 4.06 -6.96
CA GLU A 238 -14.74 3.28 -8.20
C GLU A 238 -13.47 2.44 -8.42
N LEU A 239 -13.66 1.23 -8.91
CA LEU A 239 -12.60 0.36 -9.43
C LEU A 239 -12.81 0.19 -10.93
N PHE A 240 -11.83 0.63 -11.71
CA PHE A 240 -11.80 0.41 -13.15
C PHE A 240 -10.85 -0.73 -13.52
N ALA A 241 -11.19 -1.46 -14.57
CA ALA A 241 -10.35 -2.49 -15.14
C ALA A 241 -10.20 -2.34 -16.65
N SER A 242 -9.05 -2.73 -17.18
CA SER A 242 -8.76 -2.79 -18.60
C SER A 242 -8.12 -4.12 -18.96
N LYS A 243 -8.71 -4.83 -19.93
CA LYS A 243 -8.22 -6.11 -20.46
C LYS A 243 -7.33 -5.95 -21.70
N ASP A 244 -7.23 -4.75 -22.20
CA ASP A 244 -6.50 -4.38 -23.42
C ASP A 244 -5.39 -3.35 -23.14
N LYS A 245 -4.77 -3.51 -21.99
CA LYS A 245 -3.60 -2.70 -21.59
C LYS A 245 -3.88 -1.19 -21.53
N GLY A 246 -5.09 -0.80 -21.13
CA GLY A 246 -5.49 0.59 -20.93
C GLY A 246 -6.08 1.28 -22.16
N GLU A 247 -6.39 0.55 -23.24
CA GLU A 247 -7.06 1.15 -24.40
C GLU A 247 -8.54 1.40 -24.10
N ASN A 248 -9.21 0.46 -23.42
CA ASN A 248 -10.59 0.61 -22.97
C ASN A 248 -10.71 0.26 -21.50
N TRP A 249 -11.57 1.01 -20.79
CA TRP A 249 -11.80 0.87 -19.37
C TRP A 249 -13.28 0.61 -19.06
N TYR A 250 -13.56 -0.26 -18.10
CA TYR A 250 -14.90 -0.54 -17.59
C TYR A 250 -14.89 -0.56 -16.06
N GLY A 251 -16.02 -0.23 -15.45
CA GLY A 251 -16.21 -0.36 -14.00
C GLY A 251 -16.25 -1.84 -13.60
N ASP A 252 -15.49 -2.22 -12.59
CA ASP A 252 -15.32 -3.61 -12.17
C ASP A 252 -15.63 -3.81 -10.68
N GLN A 253 -16.88 -3.52 -10.30
CA GLN A 253 -17.33 -3.57 -8.89
C GLN A 253 -18.54 -4.47 -8.66
N SER A 254 -18.92 -5.32 -9.64
CA SER A 254 -20.06 -6.23 -9.48
C SER A 254 -19.83 -7.19 -8.30
N GLY A 255 -20.78 -7.26 -7.37
CA GLY A 255 -20.67 -8.05 -6.14
C GLY A 255 -20.03 -7.31 -4.95
N MET A 256 -19.53 -6.10 -5.16
CA MET A 256 -19.05 -5.22 -4.09
C MET A 256 -20.11 -4.20 -3.67
N PRO A 257 -20.05 -3.67 -2.44
CA PRO A 257 -20.91 -2.55 -2.06
C PRO A 257 -20.65 -1.31 -2.90
N VAL A 258 -21.71 -0.60 -3.30
CA VAL A 258 -21.61 0.60 -4.12
C VAL A 258 -20.89 1.72 -3.36
N GLY A 259 -19.98 2.42 -4.04
CA GLY A 259 -19.27 3.57 -3.50
C GLY A 259 -18.18 3.21 -2.48
N MET A 260 -17.76 1.95 -2.44
CA MET A 260 -16.67 1.52 -1.57
C MET A 260 -15.31 1.78 -2.21
N TYR A 261 -14.36 2.11 -1.35
CA TYR A 261 -12.99 2.43 -1.72
C TYR A 261 -12.15 1.15 -1.85
N SER A 262 -11.67 0.88 -3.06
CA SER A 262 -10.72 -0.19 -3.35
C SER A 262 -9.30 0.34 -3.13
N PHE A 263 -8.50 -0.29 -2.28
CA PHE A 263 -7.15 0.16 -1.95
C PHE A 263 -6.09 -0.48 -2.83
N GLN A 264 -6.21 -1.78 -3.04
CA GLN A 264 -5.20 -2.53 -3.77
C GLN A 264 -5.77 -3.83 -4.35
N VAL A 265 -5.44 -4.09 -5.62
CA VAL A 265 -5.66 -5.40 -6.25
C VAL A 265 -4.35 -6.17 -6.30
N VAL A 266 -4.37 -7.44 -5.93
CA VAL A 266 -3.21 -8.34 -5.97
C VAL A 266 -3.57 -9.66 -6.61
N GLU A 267 -2.58 -10.29 -7.23
CA GLU A 267 -2.65 -11.66 -7.73
C GLU A 267 -1.96 -12.62 -6.76
N ALA A 268 -2.61 -13.74 -6.46
CA ALA A 268 -2.10 -14.78 -5.58
C ALA A 268 -2.34 -16.15 -6.19
N GLY A 269 -1.36 -16.69 -6.91
CA GLY A 269 -1.57 -17.88 -7.75
C GLY A 269 -2.61 -17.60 -8.82
N ASP A 270 -3.65 -18.43 -8.90
CA ASP A 270 -4.73 -18.31 -9.90
C ASP A 270 -5.89 -17.42 -9.43
N ILE A 271 -5.73 -16.67 -8.33
CA ILE A 271 -6.79 -15.82 -7.80
C ILE A 271 -6.41 -14.36 -7.79
N VAL A 272 -7.40 -13.50 -8.02
CA VAL A 272 -7.28 -12.04 -7.91
C VAL A 272 -8.08 -11.59 -6.69
N LEU A 273 -7.44 -10.78 -5.86
CA LEU A 273 -8.00 -10.25 -4.61
C LEU A 273 -7.98 -8.73 -4.62
N ASP A 274 -8.99 -8.12 -4.01
CA ASP A 274 -9.10 -6.70 -3.79
C ASP A 274 -9.29 -6.38 -2.31
N GLY A 275 -8.47 -5.48 -1.78
CA GLY A 275 -8.57 -4.94 -0.45
C GLY A 275 -9.49 -3.73 -0.43
N GLN A 276 -10.53 -3.79 0.39
CA GLN A 276 -11.60 -2.80 0.48
C GLN A 276 -11.75 -2.22 1.89
N TRP A 277 -12.59 -1.20 1.99
CA TRP A 277 -12.96 -0.56 3.26
C TRP A 277 -13.61 -1.51 4.29
N ASP A 278 -14.18 -2.63 3.84
CA ASP A 278 -14.90 -3.57 4.70
C ASP A 278 -14.38 -5.00 4.60
N GLY A 279 -13.18 -5.19 4.07
CA GLY A 279 -12.49 -6.48 4.02
C GLY A 279 -11.84 -6.82 2.70
N VAL A 280 -11.72 -8.12 2.43
CA VAL A 280 -11.13 -8.69 1.23
C VAL A 280 -12.19 -9.26 0.32
N TYR A 281 -12.05 -9.04 -0.98
CA TYR A 281 -12.88 -9.62 -2.02
C TYR A 281 -12.02 -10.43 -2.99
N ARG A 282 -12.53 -11.56 -3.42
CA ARG A 282 -11.94 -12.40 -4.47
C ARG A 282 -12.74 -12.24 -5.76
N LYS A 283 -12.04 -12.15 -6.87
CA LYS A 283 -12.65 -12.27 -8.19
C LYS A 283 -13.08 -13.72 -8.41
N ASP A 284 -14.37 -13.99 -8.50
CA ASP A 284 -14.92 -15.34 -8.63
C ASP A 284 -15.02 -15.75 -10.10
N ASN A 285 -15.33 -14.79 -10.94
CA ASN A 285 -15.30 -14.91 -12.39
C ASN A 285 -15.02 -13.53 -13.01
N ILE A 286 -15.09 -13.42 -14.33
CA ILE A 286 -14.75 -12.18 -15.03
C ILE A 286 -15.54 -10.95 -14.56
N LEU A 287 -16.68 -11.13 -13.89
CA LEU A 287 -17.62 -10.04 -13.60
C LEU A 287 -17.98 -9.87 -12.11
N ASN A 288 -17.70 -10.83 -11.24
CA ASN A 288 -18.17 -10.77 -9.85
C ASN A 288 -17.03 -10.86 -8.84
N TRP A 289 -17.18 -10.08 -7.77
CA TRP A 289 -16.34 -10.14 -6.60
C TRP A 289 -17.12 -10.75 -5.43
N VAL A 290 -16.47 -11.65 -4.70
CA VAL A 290 -17.05 -12.37 -3.55
C VAL A 290 -16.24 -12.08 -2.30
N LYS A 291 -16.92 -11.70 -1.23
CA LYS A 291 -16.29 -11.34 0.04
C LYS A 291 -15.67 -12.54 0.76
N LEU A 292 -14.43 -12.39 1.23
CA LEU A 292 -13.65 -13.40 1.94
C LEU A 292 -13.17 -12.90 3.31
N ASN A 293 -14.07 -12.80 4.29
CA ASN A 293 -13.75 -12.19 5.58
C ASN A 293 -13.77 -13.17 6.77
N THR A 294 -13.77 -14.48 6.55
CA THR A 294 -13.76 -15.46 7.65
C THR A 294 -12.51 -15.28 8.52
N GLY A 295 -12.69 -14.85 9.77
CA GLY A 295 -11.57 -14.56 10.69
C GLY A 295 -11.08 -13.11 10.68
N LEU A 296 -11.52 -12.27 9.75
CA LEU A 296 -11.33 -10.82 9.82
C LEU A 296 -12.40 -10.16 10.71
N PRO A 297 -12.07 -9.02 11.35
CA PRO A 297 -13.07 -8.18 12.02
C PRO A 297 -14.16 -7.71 11.05
N ILE A 298 -15.34 -7.44 11.59
CA ILE A 298 -16.42 -6.84 10.81
C ILE A 298 -16.02 -5.41 10.40
N LYS A 299 -16.10 -5.10 9.11
CA LYS A 299 -15.76 -3.79 8.55
C LYS A 299 -14.29 -3.36 8.79
N ILE A 300 -13.36 -4.27 8.60
CA ILE A 300 -11.94 -3.93 8.62
C ILE A 300 -11.53 -3.30 7.27
N PRO A 301 -10.98 -2.08 7.24
CA PRO A 301 -10.37 -1.55 6.02
C PRO A 301 -9.07 -2.29 5.74
N VAL A 302 -9.00 -2.97 4.60
CA VAL A 302 -7.79 -3.64 4.13
C VAL A 302 -7.06 -2.70 3.20
N THR A 303 -6.13 -1.92 3.76
CA THR A 303 -5.44 -0.85 3.05
C THR A 303 -4.22 -1.33 2.29
N GLU A 304 -3.58 -2.39 2.78
CA GLU A 304 -2.41 -2.99 2.15
C GLU A 304 -2.54 -4.51 2.10
N MET A 305 -2.10 -5.09 0.99
CA MET A 305 -2.03 -6.54 0.77
C MET A 305 -0.72 -6.93 0.12
N ARG A 306 -0.17 -8.07 0.53
CA ARG A 306 1.00 -8.69 -0.12
C ARG A 306 0.86 -10.20 -0.18
N VAL A 307 1.37 -10.75 -1.25
CA VAL A 307 1.64 -12.17 -1.34
C VAL A 307 3.10 -12.38 -0.96
N TRP A 308 3.35 -13.22 0.04
CA TRP A 308 4.68 -13.55 0.47
C TRP A 308 4.82 -15.05 0.66
N LYS A 309 5.70 -15.66 -0.14
CA LYS A 309 5.72 -17.11 -0.28
C LYS A 309 4.30 -17.60 -0.70
N ASN A 310 3.69 -18.49 0.09
CA ASN A 310 2.30 -18.94 -0.12
C ASN A 310 1.32 -18.33 0.90
N ILE A 311 1.72 -17.23 1.54
CA ILE A 311 0.93 -16.56 2.57
C ILE A 311 0.39 -15.26 1.98
N LEU A 312 -0.91 -15.05 2.13
CA LEU A 312 -1.51 -13.73 1.94
C LEU A 312 -1.37 -12.94 3.24
N VAL A 313 -0.85 -11.75 3.15
CA VAL A 313 -0.74 -10.81 4.26
C VAL A 313 -1.62 -9.62 3.96
N VAL A 314 -2.51 -9.30 4.86
CA VAL A 314 -3.34 -8.07 4.78
C VAL A 314 -3.13 -7.22 6.01
N ALA A 315 -3.19 -5.92 5.80
CA ALA A 315 -3.10 -4.99 6.90
C ALA A 315 -4.14 -3.88 6.82
N SER A 316 -4.50 -3.40 7.99
CA SER A 316 -5.47 -2.35 8.21
C SER A 316 -4.81 -1.15 8.87
N SER A 317 -4.96 0.02 8.28
CA SER A 317 -4.75 1.26 9.00
C SER A 317 -5.95 1.47 9.94
N GLN A 318 -5.73 1.45 11.24
CA GLN A 318 -6.81 1.80 12.19
C GLN A 318 -7.11 3.30 12.06
N TRP A 319 -8.22 3.61 11.41
CA TRP A 319 -8.83 4.93 11.53
C TRP A 319 -9.57 4.94 12.88
N CYS A 320 -9.28 5.89 13.74
CA CYS A 320 -10.01 6.07 15.00
C CYS A 320 -11.53 5.98 14.74
N LYS A 321 -12.19 5.06 15.45
CA LYS A 321 -13.65 4.93 15.46
C LYS A 321 -14.28 6.10 16.20
#